data_281204e7b7ec94483ad391aab29da537
#
_entry.id   281204e7b7ec94483ad391aab29da537
#
_cell.length_a   1.000
_cell.length_b   1.000
_cell.length_c   1.000
_cell.angle_alpha   90.00
_cell.angle_beta   90.00
_cell.angle_gamma   90.00
#
_symmetry.space_group_name_H-M   'P 1'
#
loop_
_entity.id
_entity.type
_entity.pdbx_description
1 polymer ?
#
loop_
_entity_poly.entity_id
_entity_poly.type
_entity_poly.pdbx_seq_one_letter_code
_entity_poly.pdbx_strand_id
1 'polypeptide(L)'
;VSGIPTVGYSLEHPLGLIPGTGRDFLAQLLYGSRISFLVALFTTMTALTIGLFVGIIGGYFRGRIDNYLGRTTDFLLAFPAFFMIVALSEPMVRRIEGTGIAQGNAARILFLIFFLSFFGWPGFSRLIRSQVLSIREREYVTAAQAMGASRTRIILKELLPNLWAPVIVVASLSLPGYLAAEAVYSYLGIGVQPPASTWGILLSNATRYVTVMPSFFLIAAGSLVIVVLAFNLFGDALRDALDPRADR
;
A
#
# COMPACT_ATOMS: atom_id res chain seq x y z
N VAL A 1 32.43 -3.97 23.95
CA VAL A 1 33.36 -4.38 22.91
C VAL A 1 33.22 -3.40 21.75
N SER A 2 34.12 -2.40 21.72
CA SER A 2 34.20 -1.37 20.69
C SER A 2 35.08 -1.85 19.51
N GLY A 3 34.78 -3.00 18.94
CA GLY A 3 35.38 -3.46 17.71
C GLY A 3 34.45 -3.19 16.54
N ILE A 4 35.00 -2.79 15.39
CA ILE A 4 34.27 -2.83 14.12
C ILE A 4 33.70 -4.25 14.02
N PRO A 5 32.38 -4.44 13.99
CA PRO A 5 31.82 -5.78 13.90
C PRO A 5 32.32 -6.37 12.57
N THR A 6 33.21 -7.38 12.68
CA THR A 6 33.57 -8.18 11.52
C THR A 6 32.28 -8.84 11.06
N VAL A 7 31.71 -8.34 9.98
CA VAL A 7 30.62 -9.01 9.31
C VAL A 7 31.17 -10.26 8.70
N GLY A 8 31.08 -11.34 9.47
CA GLY A 8 31.50 -12.64 9.00
C GLY A 8 30.49 -13.14 7.99
N TYR A 9 30.75 -12.91 6.69
CA TYR A 9 30.12 -13.69 5.65
C TYR A 9 30.54 -15.16 5.84
N SER A 10 29.58 -16.02 6.09
CA SER A 10 29.80 -17.44 6.28
C SER A 10 28.69 -18.24 5.60
N LEU A 11 28.85 -19.55 5.47
CA LEU A 11 27.75 -20.39 4.97
C LEU A 11 26.53 -20.38 5.89
N GLU A 12 26.74 -20.16 7.18
CA GLU A 12 25.62 -19.98 8.15
C GLU A 12 25.00 -18.59 8.10
N HIS A 13 25.78 -17.57 7.73
CA HIS A 13 25.35 -16.16 7.63
C HIS A 13 25.72 -15.57 6.28
N PRO A 14 25.00 -15.91 5.18
CA PRO A 14 25.39 -15.52 3.82
C PRO A 14 25.48 -14.02 3.59
N LEU A 15 24.64 -13.24 4.27
CA LEU A 15 24.64 -11.77 4.22
C LEU A 15 25.31 -11.13 5.45
N GLY A 16 25.93 -11.96 6.32
CA GLY A 16 26.58 -11.51 7.53
C GLY A 16 25.63 -11.19 8.69
N LEU A 17 26.20 -10.61 9.75
CA LEU A 17 25.49 -10.24 10.98
C LEU A 17 25.29 -8.73 11.06
N ILE A 18 24.15 -8.31 11.59
CA ILE A 18 23.85 -6.88 11.83
C ILE A 18 24.77 -6.35 12.94
N PRO A 19 25.54 -5.30 12.67
CA PRO A 19 26.41 -4.68 13.66
C PRO A 19 25.66 -4.27 14.92
N GLY A 20 26.28 -4.48 16.08
CA GLY A 20 25.73 -4.09 17.38
C GLY A 20 24.68 -5.04 17.95
N THR A 21 23.95 -5.81 17.12
CA THR A 21 22.91 -6.75 17.59
C THR A 21 23.30 -8.22 17.42
N GLY A 22 24.26 -8.53 16.53
CA GLY A 22 24.66 -9.91 16.19
C GLY A 22 23.56 -10.74 15.53
N ARG A 23 22.47 -10.12 15.07
CA ARG A 23 21.38 -10.83 14.40
C ARG A 23 21.77 -11.13 12.95
N ASP A 24 21.35 -12.28 12.45
CA ASP A 24 21.53 -12.67 11.05
C ASP A 24 20.78 -11.69 10.13
N PHE A 25 21.50 -11.10 9.15
CA PHE A 25 20.94 -10.09 8.28
C PHE A 25 19.93 -10.66 7.29
N LEU A 26 20.21 -11.83 6.70
CA LEU A 26 19.28 -12.50 5.80
C LEU A 26 17.98 -12.87 6.51
N ALA A 27 18.08 -13.42 7.73
CA ALA A 27 16.92 -13.75 8.53
C ALA A 27 16.07 -12.48 8.82
N GLN A 28 16.72 -11.36 9.21
CA GLN A 28 16.01 -10.11 9.46
C GLN A 28 15.35 -9.54 8.20
N LEU A 29 15.97 -9.69 7.04
CA LEU A 29 15.44 -9.27 5.76
C LEU A 29 14.18 -10.08 5.37
N LEU A 30 14.25 -11.42 5.54
CA LEU A 30 13.13 -12.32 5.28
C LEU A 30 11.98 -12.15 6.29
N TYR A 31 12.28 -12.04 7.58
CA TYR A 31 11.25 -11.79 8.60
C TYR A 31 10.64 -10.40 8.47
N GLY A 32 11.48 -9.40 8.14
CA GLY A 32 11.03 -8.02 7.92
C GLY A 32 10.08 -7.88 6.74
N SER A 33 10.31 -8.66 5.68
CA SER A 33 9.42 -8.66 4.52
C SER A 33 7.97 -9.00 4.88
N ARG A 34 7.74 -9.94 5.80
CA ARG A 34 6.38 -10.35 6.22
C ARG A 34 5.55 -9.17 6.70
N ILE A 35 6.13 -8.34 7.58
CA ILE A 35 5.43 -7.19 8.15
C ILE A 35 5.23 -6.12 7.06
N SER A 36 6.27 -5.80 6.29
CA SER A 36 6.19 -4.80 5.22
C SER A 36 5.15 -5.19 4.16
N PHE A 37 5.12 -6.47 3.73
CA PHE A 37 4.10 -6.97 2.80
C PHE A 37 2.69 -7.00 3.39
N LEU A 38 2.55 -7.37 4.66
CA LEU A 38 1.26 -7.37 5.36
C LEU A 38 0.68 -5.95 5.36
N VAL A 39 1.46 -4.95 5.78
CA VAL A 39 1.01 -3.56 5.79
C VAL A 39 0.63 -3.10 4.38
N ALA A 40 1.49 -3.35 3.39
CA ALA A 40 1.22 -2.96 2.00
C ALA A 40 -0.06 -3.62 1.44
N LEU A 41 -0.22 -4.93 1.67
CA LEU A 41 -1.37 -5.70 1.20
C LEU A 41 -2.69 -5.21 1.83
N PHE A 42 -2.74 -5.12 3.16
CA PHE A 42 -3.97 -4.68 3.84
C PHE A 42 -4.30 -3.22 3.54
N THR A 43 -3.29 -2.36 3.42
CA THR A 43 -3.49 -0.97 2.98
C THR A 43 -4.08 -0.93 1.56
N THR A 44 -3.50 -1.67 0.62
CA THR A 44 -4.00 -1.75 -0.76
C THR A 44 -5.44 -2.24 -0.79
N MET A 45 -5.74 -3.35 -0.11
CA MET A 45 -7.09 -3.93 -0.07
C MET A 45 -8.11 -2.94 0.52
N THR A 46 -7.77 -2.30 1.63
CA THR A 46 -8.67 -1.35 2.31
C THR A 46 -8.90 -0.10 1.45
N ALA A 47 -7.83 0.50 0.91
CA ALA A 47 -7.94 1.69 0.06
C ALA A 47 -8.74 1.40 -1.22
N LEU A 48 -8.49 0.26 -1.87
CA LEU A 48 -9.24 -0.18 -3.04
C LEU A 48 -10.71 -0.42 -2.73
N THR A 49 -11.02 -1.11 -1.63
CA THR A 49 -12.39 -1.38 -1.23
C THR A 49 -13.17 -0.08 -1.04
N ILE A 50 -12.63 0.85 -0.25
CA ILE A 50 -13.27 2.16 -0.03
C ILE A 50 -13.39 2.92 -1.36
N GLY A 51 -12.32 3.00 -2.14
CA GLY A 51 -12.28 3.71 -3.41
C GLY A 51 -13.24 3.12 -4.45
N LEU A 52 -13.38 1.78 -4.49
CA LEU A 52 -14.34 1.08 -5.36
C LEU A 52 -15.77 1.45 -4.99
N PHE A 53 -16.14 1.36 -3.71
CA PHE A 53 -17.49 1.73 -3.26
C PHE A 53 -17.81 3.20 -3.55
N VAL A 54 -16.93 4.11 -3.17
CA VAL A 54 -17.15 5.55 -3.37
C VAL A 54 -17.15 5.89 -4.86
N GLY A 55 -16.26 5.31 -5.66
CA GLY A 55 -16.19 5.52 -7.10
C GLY A 55 -17.42 5.02 -7.85
N ILE A 56 -17.92 3.82 -7.49
CA ILE A 56 -19.16 3.27 -8.07
C ILE A 56 -20.35 4.17 -7.71
N ILE A 57 -20.50 4.54 -6.44
CA ILE A 57 -21.62 5.38 -6.00
C ILE A 57 -21.58 6.73 -6.71
N GLY A 58 -20.46 7.43 -6.72
CA GLY A 58 -20.30 8.72 -7.40
C GLY A 58 -20.57 8.64 -8.90
N GLY A 59 -19.95 7.66 -9.59
CA GLY A 59 -20.10 7.48 -11.03
C GLY A 59 -21.50 7.05 -11.46
N TYR A 60 -22.17 6.21 -10.68
CA TYR A 60 -23.49 5.70 -11.02
C TYR A 60 -24.62 6.71 -10.71
N PHE A 61 -24.67 7.29 -9.50
CA PHE A 61 -25.79 8.11 -9.09
C PHE A 61 -25.74 9.55 -9.63
N ARG A 62 -24.57 10.08 -9.97
CA ARG A 62 -24.38 11.46 -10.47
C ARG A 62 -25.03 12.55 -9.57
N GLY A 63 -25.02 13.78 -10.03
CA GLY A 63 -25.72 14.91 -9.40
C GLY A 63 -25.18 15.27 -8.02
N ARG A 64 -26.07 15.42 -7.03
CA ARG A 64 -25.69 15.88 -5.69
C ARG A 64 -24.76 14.91 -4.95
N ILE A 65 -24.97 13.59 -5.12
CA ILE A 65 -24.15 12.55 -4.49
C ILE A 65 -22.72 12.62 -5.03
N ASP A 66 -22.59 12.67 -6.34
CA ASP A 66 -21.31 12.79 -7.03
C ASP A 66 -20.56 14.06 -6.64
N ASN A 67 -21.26 15.21 -6.60
CA ASN A 67 -20.67 16.48 -6.19
C ASN A 67 -20.18 16.45 -4.73
N TYR A 68 -20.93 15.84 -3.82
CA TYR A 68 -20.53 15.71 -2.42
C TYR A 68 -19.29 14.80 -2.27
N LEU A 69 -19.34 13.62 -2.88
CA LEU A 69 -18.22 12.67 -2.85
C LEU A 69 -16.98 13.25 -3.54
N GLY A 70 -17.16 13.93 -4.66
CA GLY A 70 -16.09 14.62 -5.36
C GLY A 70 -15.41 15.68 -4.49
N ARG A 71 -16.18 16.57 -3.84
CA ARG A 71 -15.63 17.57 -2.92
C ARG A 71 -14.91 16.96 -1.73
N THR A 72 -15.45 15.87 -1.15
CA THR A 72 -14.77 15.13 -0.07
C THR A 72 -13.44 14.54 -0.55
N THR A 73 -13.44 13.97 -1.74
CA THR A 73 -12.23 13.43 -2.38
C THR A 73 -11.19 14.53 -2.63
N ASP A 74 -11.63 15.67 -3.16
CA ASP A 74 -10.76 16.83 -3.42
C ASP A 74 -10.17 17.40 -2.13
N PHE A 75 -11.00 17.51 -1.09
CA PHE A 75 -10.57 17.95 0.23
C PHE A 75 -9.48 17.04 0.80
N LEU A 76 -9.67 15.72 0.77
CA LEU A 76 -8.67 14.77 1.29
C LEU A 76 -7.38 14.79 0.47
N LEU A 77 -7.45 14.94 -0.84
CA LEU A 77 -6.27 15.05 -1.70
C LEU A 77 -5.49 16.36 -1.55
N ALA A 78 -6.14 17.41 -1.01
CA ALA A 78 -5.47 18.66 -0.71
C ALA A 78 -4.58 18.58 0.56
N PHE A 79 -4.81 17.58 1.42
CA PHE A 79 -3.99 17.38 2.61
C PHE A 79 -2.62 16.80 2.28
N PRO A 80 -1.55 17.32 2.86
CA PRO A 80 -0.22 16.73 2.75
C PRO A 80 -0.14 15.47 3.64
N ALA A 81 -0.60 14.34 3.08
CA ALA A 81 -0.79 13.07 3.80
C ALA A 81 0.44 12.66 4.62
N PHE A 82 1.64 12.83 4.06
CA PHE A 82 2.88 12.50 4.76
C PHE A 82 2.98 13.22 6.12
N PHE A 83 2.80 14.54 6.12
CA PHE A 83 2.90 15.33 7.36
C PHE A 83 1.78 15.01 8.35
N MET A 84 0.57 14.73 7.86
CA MET A 84 -0.55 14.34 8.71
C MET A 84 -0.29 12.99 9.41
N ILE A 85 0.24 12.01 8.68
CA ILE A 85 0.60 10.70 9.24
C ILE A 85 1.70 10.86 10.29
N VAL A 86 2.73 11.66 9.99
CA VAL A 86 3.81 11.95 10.94
C VAL A 86 3.28 12.60 12.22
N ALA A 87 2.48 13.67 12.08
CA ALA A 87 1.98 14.44 13.22
C ALA A 87 1.00 13.64 14.10
N LEU A 88 0.18 12.77 13.48
CA LEU A 88 -0.84 12.01 14.19
C LEU A 88 -0.35 10.65 14.70
N SER A 89 0.86 10.23 14.35
CA SER A 89 1.36 8.88 14.65
C SER A 89 1.30 8.55 16.15
N GLU A 90 2.00 9.31 16.96
CA GLU A 90 2.10 9.02 18.38
C GLU A 90 0.77 9.19 19.14
N PRO A 91 0.00 10.30 18.95
CA PRO A 91 -1.31 10.44 19.58
C PRO A 91 -2.29 9.32 19.22
N MET A 92 -2.32 8.89 17.96
CA MET A 92 -3.24 7.85 17.49
C MET A 92 -2.82 6.45 17.96
N VAL A 93 -1.52 6.14 17.93
CA VAL A 93 -1.01 4.87 18.46
C VAL A 93 -1.38 4.73 19.94
N ARG A 94 -1.12 5.74 20.77
CA ARG A 94 -1.54 5.73 22.19
C ARG A 94 -3.05 5.58 22.35
N ARG A 95 -3.83 6.19 21.48
CA ARG A 95 -5.29 6.05 21.52
C ARG A 95 -5.73 4.62 21.18
N ILE A 96 -5.12 3.98 20.17
CA ILE A 96 -5.38 2.58 19.81
C ILE A 96 -5.01 1.67 21.00
N GLU A 97 -3.84 1.89 21.62
CA GLU A 97 -3.41 1.14 22.80
C GLU A 97 -4.38 1.29 23.97
N GLY A 98 -4.88 2.51 24.21
CA GLY A 98 -5.85 2.80 25.23
C GLY A 98 -7.21 2.11 25.05
N THR A 99 -7.56 1.69 23.82
CA THR A 99 -8.77 0.90 23.58
C THR A 99 -8.61 -0.59 23.92
N GLY A 100 -7.38 -1.06 24.12
CA GLY A 100 -7.07 -2.47 24.35
C GLY A 100 -7.13 -3.37 23.11
N ILE A 101 -7.46 -2.82 21.92
CA ILE A 101 -7.55 -3.58 20.66
C ILE A 101 -6.18 -4.09 20.21
N ALA A 102 -5.14 -3.26 20.35
CA ALA A 102 -3.78 -3.60 19.95
C ALA A 102 -2.76 -2.85 20.80
N GLN A 103 -1.57 -3.44 20.99
CA GLN A 103 -0.49 -2.92 21.80
C GLN A 103 0.81 -2.89 20.99
N GLY A 104 1.71 -1.94 21.28
CA GLY A 104 3.04 -1.87 20.70
C GLY A 104 3.05 -1.84 19.17
N ASN A 105 3.79 -2.76 18.55
CA ASN A 105 3.89 -2.81 17.10
C ASN A 105 2.57 -3.15 16.38
N ALA A 106 1.66 -3.89 17.02
CA ALA A 106 0.33 -4.16 16.45
C ALA A 106 -0.49 -2.86 16.33
N ALA A 107 -0.42 -1.97 17.32
CA ALA A 107 -1.07 -0.66 17.27
C ALA A 107 -0.48 0.22 16.16
N ARG A 108 0.85 0.21 15.98
CA ARG A 108 1.55 0.92 14.91
C ARG A 108 1.20 0.40 13.51
N ILE A 109 1.10 -0.91 13.34
CA ILE A 109 0.67 -1.54 12.09
C ILE A 109 -0.77 -1.13 11.75
N LEU A 110 -1.69 -1.20 12.71
CA LEU A 110 -3.08 -0.78 12.51
C LEU A 110 -3.16 0.71 12.16
N PHE A 111 -2.39 1.56 12.86
CA PHE A 111 -2.27 2.98 12.55
C PHE A 111 -1.84 3.21 11.09
N LEU A 112 -0.75 2.56 10.64
CA LEU A 112 -0.25 2.71 9.27
C LEU A 112 -1.28 2.26 8.24
N ILE A 113 -1.87 1.07 8.40
CA ILE A 113 -2.89 0.55 7.49
C ILE A 113 -4.06 1.53 7.40
N PHE A 114 -4.56 2.00 8.54
CA PHE A 114 -5.69 2.93 8.58
C PHE A 114 -5.38 4.24 7.86
N PHE A 115 -4.29 4.93 8.23
CA PHE A 115 -4.00 6.26 7.69
C PHE A 115 -3.52 6.23 6.24
N LEU A 116 -2.71 5.23 5.86
CA LEU A 116 -2.33 5.05 4.46
C LEU A 116 -3.55 4.76 3.58
N SER A 117 -4.48 3.95 4.06
CA SER A 117 -5.73 3.67 3.34
C SER A 117 -6.63 4.90 3.29
N PHE A 118 -6.74 5.63 4.41
CA PHE A 118 -7.57 6.83 4.52
C PHE A 118 -7.16 7.93 3.55
N PHE A 119 -5.87 8.13 3.33
CA PHE A 119 -5.37 9.07 2.34
C PHE A 119 -5.20 8.46 0.93
N GLY A 120 -5.21 7.14 0.82
CA GLY A 120 -5.03 6.43 -0.46
C GLY A 120 -6.31 6.26 -1.27
N TRP A 121 -7.46 5.95 -0.64
CA TRP A 121 -8.71 5.66 -1.33
C TRP A 121 -9.21 6.77 -2.27
N PRO A 122 -8.97 8.10 -2.03
CA PRO A 122 -9.48 9.14 -2.92
C PRO A 122 -8.97 9.03 -4.36
N GLY A 123 -7.69 8.68 -4.54
CA GLY A 123 -7.11 8.46 -5.86
C GLY A 123 -7.79 7.30 -6.60
N PHE A 124 -8.02 6.18 -5.91
CA PHE A 124 -8.77 5.03 -6.47
C PHE A 124 -10.20 5.38 -6.80
N SER A 125 -10.88 6.11 -5.92
CA SER A 125 -12.27 6.54 -6.14
C SER A 125 -12.43 7.34 -7.44
N ARG A 126 -11.52 8.26 -7.74
CA ARG A 126 -11.54 9.04 -8.99
C ARG A 126 -11.38 8.15 -10.21
N LEU A 127 -10.45 7.21 -10.16
CA LEU A 127 -10.21 6.27 -11.25
C LEU A 127 -11.45 5.38 -11.50
N ILE A 128 -11.98 4.77 -10.44
CA ILE A 128 -13.17 3.92 -10.55
C ILE A 128 -14.38 4.72 -11.03
N ARG A 129 -14.56 5.94 -10.52
CA ARG A 129 -15.63 6.85 -10.97
C ARG A 129 -15.56 7.11 -12.48
N SER A 130 -14.35 7.37 -13.02
CA SER A 130 -14.18 7.59 -14.46
C SER A 130 -14.54 6.36 -15.29
N GLN A 131 -14.17 5.17 -14.83
CA GLN A 131 -14.53 3.91 -15.46
C GLN A 131 -16.04 3.66 -15.43
N VAL A 132 -16.69 3.87 -14.27
CA VAL A 132 -18.15 3.72 -14.12
C VAL A 132 -18.89 4.67 -15.05
N LEU A 133 -18.45 5.92 -15.19
CA LEU A 133 -19.04 6.88 -16.11
C LEU A 133 -18.99 6.42 -17.56
N SER A 134 -17.89 5.77 -17.97
CA SER A 134 -17.75 5.21 -19.31
C SER A 134 -18.60 3.95 -19.50
N ILE A 135 -18.60 3.02 -18.53
CA ILE A 135 -19.30 1.74 -18.65
C ILE A 135 -20.82 1.93 -18.64
N ARG A 136 -21.34 2.84 -17.82
CA ARG A 136 -22.80 3.06 -17.69
C ARG A 136 -23.46 3.57 -18.95
N GLU A 137 -22.71 4.16 -19.89
CA GLU A 137 -23.22 4.65 -21.18
C GLU A 137 -23.19 3.54 -22.26
N ARG A 138 -22.70 2.34 -21.93
CA ARG A 138 -22.68 1.20 -22.86
C ARG A 138 -24.08 0.70 -23.18
N GLU A 139 -24.28 0.20 -24.41
CA GLU A 139 -25.58 -0.26 -24.91
C GLU A 139 -26.21 -1.34 -24.04
N TYR A 140 -25.42 -2.30 -23.53
CA TYR A 140 -25.93 -3.38 -22.68
C TYR A 140 -26.44 -2.88 -21.33
N VAL A 141 -25.85 -1.79 -20.78
CA VAL A 141 -26.31 -1.18 -19.52
C VAL A 141 -27.62 -0.42 -19.77
N THR A 142 -27.69 0.36 -20.85
CA THR A 142 -28.91 1.10 -21.23
C THR A 142 -30.05 0.15 -21.58
N ALA A 143 -29.80 -0.96 -22.27
CA ALA A 143 -30.76 -2.01 -22.52
C ALA A 143 -31.29 -2.65 -21.22
N ALA A 144 -30.40 -2.98 -20.27
CA ALA A 144 -30.80 -3.50 -18.97
C ALA A 144 -31.70 -2.52 -18.21
N GLN A 145 -31.40 -1.20 -18.27
CA GLN A 145 -32.23 -0.15 -17.70
C GLN A 145 -33.61 -0.09 -18.36
N ALA A 146 -33.68 -0.15 -19.71
CA ALA A 146 -34.93 -0.13 -20.47
C ALA A 146 -35.82 -1.35 -20.16
N MET A 147 -35.21 -2.50 -19.87
CA MET A 147 -35.90 -3.71 -19.40
C MET A 147 -36.35 -3.68 -17.94
N GLY A 148 -36.14 -2.57 -17.22
CA GLY A 148 -36.57 -2.39 -15.83
C GLY A 148 -35.65 -3.00 -14.80
N ALA A 149 -34.35 -3.26 -15.11
CA ALA A 149 -33.39 -3.77 -14.14
C ALA A 149 -33.24 -2.80 -12.95
N SER A 150 -33.26 -3.33 -11.73
CA SER A 150 -33.02 -2.53 -10.55
C SER A 150 -31.60 -1.97 -10.48
N ARG A 151 -31.42 -0.84 -9.79
CA ARG A 151 -30.10 -0.20 -9.63
C ARG A 151 -29.04 -1.14 -9.06
N THR A 152 -29.39 -1.93 -8.05
CA THR A 152 -28.50 -2.93 -7.46
C THR A 152 -28.10 -4.00 -8.46
N ARG A 153 -29.04 -4.47 -9.29
CA ARG A 153 -28.74 -5.43 -10.35
C ARG A 153 -27.76 -4.86 -11.37
N ILE A 154 -27.93 -3.62 -11.79
CA ILE A 154 -27.03 -2.95 -12.73
C ILE A 154 -25.63 -2.82 -12.12
N ILE A 155 -25.51 -2.36 -10.88
CA ILE A 155 -24.22 -2.21 -10.19
C ILE A 155 -23.51 -3.55 -10.08
N LEU A 156 -24.20 -4.60 -9.62
CA LEU A 156 -23.56 -5.88 -9.31
C LEU A 156 -23.33 -6.76 -10.54
N LYS A 157 -24.19 -6.67 -11.57
CA LYS A 157 -24.11 -7.56 -12.74
C LYS A 157 -23.53 -6.91 -13.99
N GLU A 158 -23.70 -5.59 -14.14
CA GLU A 158 -23.26 -4.90 -15.35
C GLU A 158 -21.98 -4.05 -15.11
N LEU A 159 -21.89 -3.36 -13.96
CA LEU A 159 -20.74 -2.48 -13.68
C LEU A 159 -19.59 -3.25 -13.02
N LEU A 160 -19.85 -3.90 -11.88
CA LEU A 160 -18.81 -4.52 -11.05
C LEU A 160 -17.96 -5.55 -11.79
N PRO A 161 -18.53 -6.47 -12.62
CA PRO A 161 -17.72 -7.42 -13.39
C PRO A 161 -16.79 -6.75 -14.39
N ASN A 162 -17.18 -5.61 -14.95
CA ASN A 162 -16.38 -4.85 -15.90
C ASN A 162 -15.30 -3.97 -15.25
N LEU A 163 -15.33 -3.82 -13.93
CA LEU A 163 -14.34 -3.08 -13.15
C LEU A 163 -13.19 -3.96 -12.64
N TRP A 164 -13.30 -5.30 -12.71
CA TRP A 164 -12.27 -6.17 -12.15
C TRP A 164 -10.90 -6.00 -12.81
N ALA A 165 -10.84 -5.91 -14.15
CA ALA A 165 -9.58 -5.71 -14.84
C ALA A 165 -8.86 -4.42 -14.39
N PRO A 166 -9.47 -3.22 -14.45
CA PRO A 166 -8.84 -2.01 -13.93
C PRO A 166 -8.53 -2.07 -12.42
N VAL A 167 -9.36 -2.73 -11.61
CA VAL A 167 -9.10 -2.87 -10.16
C VAL A 167 -7.86 -3.72 -9.90
N ILE A 168 -7.70 -4.86 -10.57
CA ILE A 168 -6.55 -5.75 -10.42
C ILE A 168 -5.26 -5.05 -10.85
N VAL A 169 -5.28 -4.36 -11.99
CA VAL A 169 -4.13 -3.59 -12.48
C VAL A 169 -3.71 -2.52 -11.46
N VAL A 170 -4.67 -1.74 -10.97
CA VAL A 170 -4.37 -0.68 -9.99
C VAL A 170 -3.91 -1.28 -8.67
N ALA A 171 -4.46 -2.41 -8.23
CA ALA A 171 -4.02 -3.12 -7.04
C ALA A 171 -2.55 -3.51 -7.14
N SER A 172 -2.15 -4.14 -8.25
CA SER A 172 -0.78 -4.60 -8.47
C SER A 172 0.24 -3.45 -8.51
N LEU A 173 -0.13 -2.33 -9.15
CA LEU A 173 0.73 -1.14 -9.25
C LEU A 173 0.79 -0.31 -7.96
N SER A 174 -0.20 -0.42 -7.09
CA SER A 174 -0.25 0.36 -5.83
C SER A 174 0.46 -0.33 -4.68
N LEU A 175 0.52 -1.65 -4.68
CA LEU A 175 1.15 -2.44 -3.63
C LEU A 175 2.62 -2.07 -3.40
N PRO A 176 3.49 -1.94 -4.43
CA PRO A 176 4.87 -1.49 -4.23
C PRO A 176 4.97 -0.07 -3.68
N GLY A 177 4.04 0.81 -4.02
CA GLY A 177 3.97 2.15 -3.46
C GLY A 177 3.70 2.16 -1.95
N TYR A 178 2.76 1.33 -1.48
CA TYR A 178 2.49 1.20 -0.05
C TYR A 178 3.61 0.46 0.70
N LEU A 179 4.29 -0.48 0.04
CA LEU A 179 5.47 -1.14 0.59
C LEU A 179 6.59 -0.11 0.85
N ALA A 180 6.86 0.74 -0.14
CA ALA A 180 7.83 1.83 0.01
C ALA A 180 7.40 2.84 1.07
N ALA A 181 6.12 3.19 1.16
CA ALA A 181 5.58 4.08 2.19
C ALA A 181 5.78 3.49 3.60
N GLU A 182 5.44 2.21 3.82
CA GLU A 182 5.72 1.53 5.10
C GLU A 182 7.19 1.63 5.46
N ALA A 183 8.09 1.32 4.50
CA ALA A 183 9.52 1.39 4.74
C ALA A 183 9.98 2.80 5.14
N VAL A 184 9.46 3.85 4.51
CA VAL A 184 9.76 5.24 4.87
C VAL A 184 9.29 5.57 6.30
N TYR A 185 8.05 5.23 6.68
CA TYR A 185 7.54 5.53 8.02
C TYR A 185 8.26 4.72 9.10
N SER A 186 8.60 3.45 8.84
CA SER A 186 9.38 2.64 9.77
C SER A 186 10.83 3.11 9.87
N TYR A 187 11.43 3.56 8.76
CA TYR A 187 12.75 4.20 8.74
C TYR A 187 12.80 5.45 9.63
N LEU A 188 11.75 6.26 9.60
CA LEU A 188 11.62 7.48 10.42
C LEU A 188 11.25 7.19 11.88
N GLY A 189 11.04 5.91 12.26
CA GLY A 189 10.64 5.53 13.62
C GLY A 189 9.18 5.78 13.97
N ILE A 190 8.35 6.14 12.98
CA ILE A 190 6.91 6.39 13.12
C ILE A 190 6.12 5.10 13.00
N GLY A 191 6.56 4.21 12.09
CA GLY A 191 5.97 2.91 11.85
C GLY A 191 6.35 1.86 12.88
N VAL A 192 6.59 0.65 12.41
CA VAL A 192 7.04 -0.49 13.23
C VAL A 192 8.37 -0.18 13.89
N GLN A 193 8.57 -0.65 15.12
CA GLN A 193 9.76 -0.39 15.92
C GLN A 193 10.43 -1.70 16.37
N PRO A 194 11.75 -1.65 16.69
CA PRO A 194 12.43 -2.77 17.32
C PRO A 194 11.66 -3.26 18.57
N PRO A 195 11.69 -4.56 18.92
CA PRO A 195 12.53 -5.62 18.36
C PRO A 195 12.03 -6.26 17.05
N ALA A 196 10.87 -5.86 16.52
CA ALA A 196 10.38 -6.35 15.22
C ALA A 196 11.31 -5.89 14.09
N SER A 197 11.25 -6.60 12.97
CA SER A 197 12.01 -6.26 11.77
C SER A 197 11.06 -5.85 10.66
N THR A 198 11.39 -4.78 9.94
CA THR A 198 10.83 -4.38 8.65
C THR A 198 11.96 -3.88 7.76
N TRP A 199 11.72 -3.75 6.49
CA TRP A 199 12.74 -3.22 5.59
C TRP A 199 13.10 -1.77 5.92
N GLY A 200 12.14 -0.97 6.42
CA GLY A 200 12.42 0.38 6.89
C GLY A 200 13.36 0.43 8.10
N ILE A 201 13.16 -0.47 9.08
CA ILE A 201 14.04 -0.60 10.25
C ILE A 201 15.45 -1.05 9.82
N LEU A 202 15.53 -2.02 8.88
CA LEU A 202 16.82 -2.47 8.36
C LEU A 202 17.58 -1.34 7.67
N LEU A 203 16.90 -0.53 6.85
CA LEU A 203 17.47 0.66 6.23
C LEU A 203 17.93 1.69 7.27
N SER A 204 17.13 1.95 8.30
CA SER A 204 17.48 2.88 9.38
C SER A 204 18.72 2.42 10.14
N ASN A 205 18.83 1.13 10.41
CA ASN A 205 20.02 0.55 11.03
C ASN A 205 21.23 0.63 10.10
N ALA A 206 21.05 0.29 8.82
CA ALA A 206 22.12 0.27 7.84
C ALA A 206 22.71 1.66 7.57
N THR A 207 21.90 2.72 7.63
CA THR A 207 22.33 4.11 7.45
C THR A 207 23.37 4.52 8.49
N ARG A 208 23.29 3.99 9.72
CA ARG A 208 24.27 4.28 10.78
C ARG A 208 25.67 3.75 10.46
N TYR A 209 25.76 2.76 9.60
CA TYR A 209 27.01 2.09 9.24
C TYR A 209 27.43 2.34 7.80
N VAL A 210 26.74 3.23 7.06
CA VAL A 210 26.95 3.43 5.62
C VAL A 210 28.38 3.84 5.27
N THR A 211 29.06 4.59 6.13
CA THR A 211 30.45 5.03 5.92
C THR A 211 31.48 3.93 6.21
N VAL A 212 31.15 2.99 7.10
CA VAL A 212 32.06 1.92 7.54
C VAL A 212 31.77 0.61 6.78
N MET A 213 30.49 0.37 6.49
CA MET A 213 29.98 -0.84 5.84
C MET A 213 28.91 -0.51 4.81
N PRO A 214 29.27 0.06 3.65
CA PRO A 214 28.31 0.43 2.61
C PRO A 214 27.54 -0.78 2.07
N SER A 215 28.10 -1.99 2.10
CA SER A 215 27.44 -3.23 1.66
C SER A 215 26.15 -3.50 2.44
N PHE A 216 26.14 -3.24 3.74
CA PHE A 216 24.94 -3.42 4.58
C PHE A 216 23.78 -2.55 4.10
N PHE A 217 24.07 -1.27 3.82
CA PHE A 217 23.07 -0.35 3.27
C PHE A 217 22.63 -0.75 1.85
N LEU A 218 23.59 -1.08 0.97
CA LEU A 218 23.32 -1.44 -0.41
C LEU A 218 22.45 -2.71 -0.52
N ILE A 219 22.66 -3.71 0.34
CA ILE A 219 21.85 -4.93 0.35
C ILE A 219 20.43 -4.61 0.82
N ALA A 220 20.26 -3.86 1.92
CA ALA A 220 18.94 -3.49 2.43
C ALA A 220 18.16 -2.65 1.41
N ALA A 221 18.77 -1.58 0.88
CA ALA A 221 18.17 -0.71 -0.12
C ALA A 221 17.91 -1.45 -1.44
N GLY A 222 18.90 -2.22 -1.91
CA GLY A 222 18.79 -3.00 -3.14
C GLY A 222 17.66 -4.03 -3.09
N SER A 223 17.47 -4.70 -1.96
CA SER A 223 16.36 -5.64 -1.78
C SER A 223 15.00 -4.97 -1.92
N LEU A 224 14.83 -3.79 -1.32
CA LEU A 224 13.59 -3.01 -1.46
C LEU A 224 13.38 -2.58 -2.92
N VAL A 225 14.42 -2.05 -3.57
CA VAL A 225 14.37 -1.62 -4.97
C VAL A 225 14.02 -2.78 -5.91
N ILE A 226 14.68 -3.94 -5.75
CA ILE A 226 14.41 -5.13 -6.57
C ILE A 226 12.94 -5.55 -6.44
N VAL A 227 12.41 -5.60 -5.23
CA VAL A 227 11.02 -6.03 -5.02
C VAL A 227 10.03 -5.00 -5.57
N VAL A 228 10.27 -3.71 -5.36
CA VAL A 228 9.43 -2.64 -5.94
C VAL A 228 9.43 -2.73 -7.46
N LEU A 229 10.61 -2.91 -8.09
CA LEU A 229 10.72 -3.08 -9.54
C LEU A 229 10.01 -4.36 -10.02
N ALA A 230 10.19 -5.48 -9.34
CA ALA A 230 9.53 -6.74 -9.68
C ALA A 230 8.01 -6.62 -9.66
N PHE A 231 7.44 -5.97 -8.64
CA PHE A 231 5.99 -5.71 -8.58
C PHE A 231 5.50 -4.73 -9.63
N ASN A 232 6.26 -3.70 -9.97
CA ASN A 232 5.91 -2.79 -11.06
C ASN A 232 5.90 -3.53 -12.42
N LEU A 233 6.95 -4.31 -12.71
CA LEU A 233 7.00 -5.12 -13.92
C LEU A 233 5.87 -6.17 -13.99
N PHE A 234 5.56 -6.80 -12.85
CA PHE A 234 4.43 -7.71 -12.74
C PHE A 234 3.10 -7.00 -13.00
N GLY A 235 2.92 -5.80 -12.42
CA GLY A 235 1.72 -4.98 -12.63
C GLY A 235 1.55 -4.54 -14.08
N ASP A 236 2.64 -4.15 -14.74
CA ASP A 236 2.62 -3.79 -16.16
C ASP A 236 2.30 -5.01 -17.05
N ALA A 237 2.93 -6.16 -16.80
CA ALA A 237 2.61 -7.41 -17.51
C ALA A 237 1.15 -7.84 -17.30
N LEU A 238 0.62 -7.65 -16.10
CA LEU A 238 -0.77 -7.95 -15.79
C LEU A 238 -1.74 -6.99 -16.52
N ARG A 239 -1.36 -5.72 -16.61
CA ARG A 239 -2.10 -4.73 -17.39
C ARG A 239 -2.16 -5.11 -18.86
N ASP A 240 -1.02 -5.49 -19.46
CA ASP A 240 -0.94 -5.90 -20.86
C ASP A 240 -1.76 -7.15 -21.12
N ALA A 241 -1.71 -8.14 -20.21
CA ALA A 241 -2.48 -9.38 -20.31
C ALA A 241 -4.01 -9.18 -20.16
N LEU A 242 -4.44 -8.12 -19.45
CA LEU A 242 -5.85 -7.80 -19.24
C LEU A 242 -6.38 -6.75 -20.22
N ASP A 243 -5.54 -6.21 -21.12
CA ASP A 243 -5.98 -5.25 -22.14
C ASP A 243 -6.66 -5.99 -23.32
N PRO A 244 -7.97 -5.80 -23.55
CA PRO A 244 -8.68 -6.46 -24.66
C PRO A 244 -8.22 -6.01 -26.06
N ARG A 245 -7.32 -5.03 -26.14
CA ARG A 245 -6.81 -4.49 -27.41
C ARG A 245 -5.41 -5.00 -27.78
N ALA A 246 -4.78 -5.80 -26.93
CA ALA A 246 -3.43 -6.33 -27.16
C ALA A 246 -3.35 -7.32 -28.36
N ASP A 247 -4.48 -7.89 -28.80
CA ASP A 247 -4.55 -8.86 -29.91
C ASP A 247 -4.95 -8.23 -31.27
N ARG A 248 -4.73 -6.91 -31.45
CA ARG A 248 -5.04 -6.26 -32.74
C ARG A 248 -3.84 -5.57 -33.35
#